data_a04ae1c2e4a71d9099acd65148f39c91
#
_entry.id   a04ae1c2e4a71d9099acd65148f39c91
#
_cell.length_a   1.000
_cell.length_b   1.000
_cell.length_c   1.000
_cell.angle_alpha   90.00
_cell.angle_beta   90.00
_cell.angle_gamma   90.00
#
_symmetry.space_group_name_H-M   'P 1'
#
loop_
_entity.id
_entity.type
_entity.pdbx_description
1 polymer ?
#
loop_
_entity_poly.entity_id
_entity_poly.type
_entity_poly.pdbx_seq_one_letter_code
_entity_poly.pdbx_strand_id
1 'polypeptide(L)'
;MRIFFLILLLLLQLPLLAVPKKVGHPSFLSPHARPVLVHGGRVFVVNTPADTIDVIDSRTRQIIHRIDVGIDPVSLAVRPDGRELWVANHVSDSVSVIDINPKSRTYLRVVDTVQDFDLRAKATRFDEPVGIAFASNEKAYVALSSENKIAIVDVRSRKVRRHLNITAQDPRAIVVRKGKLYVIPFESNNKTQLSGGYKIDGKLVTFNAHEHSIANNNVLSLGHKTDIVKHPRVPDRDLYVFDTKTDRLIKTVSTLGTLLYGLAVDS
;
A
#
# COMPACT_ATOMS: atom_id res chain seq x y z
N MET A 1 -64.14 11.98 2.30
CA MET A 1 -63.39 10.96 3.03
C MET A 1 -62.66 9.94 2.16
N ARG A 2 -63.19 9.49 1.02
CA ARG A 2 -62.50 8.50 0.12
C ARG A 2 -61.29 9.07 -0.67
N ILE A 3 -61.30 10.36 -1.01
CA ILE A 3 -60.24 11.01 -1.78
C ILE A 3 -58.98 11.21 -0.91
N PHE A 4 -59.14 11.49 0.39
CA PHE A 4 -58.01 11.64 1.33
C PHE A 4 -57.28 10.33 1.58
N PHE A 5 -57.96 9.20 1.56
CA PHE A 5 -57.38 7.87 1.71
C PHE A 5 -56.54 7.45 0.49
N LEU A 6 -56.97 7.89 -0.72
CA LEU A 6 -56.20 7.58 -1.95
C LEU A 6 -54.91 8.38 -2.04
N ILE A 7 -54.91 9.65 -1.59
CA ILE A 7 -53.72 10.50 -1.57
C ILE A 7 -52.72 9.97 -0.51
N LEU A 8 -53.17 9.49 0.63
CA LEU A 8 -52.32 8.91 1.66
C LEU A 8 -51.66 7.58 1.19
N LEU A 9 -52.41 6.78 0.40
CA LEU A 9 -51.85 5.54 -0.17
C LEU A 9 -50.83 5.81 -1.30
N LEU A 10 -51.02 6.91 -2.08
CA LEU A 10 -50.03 7.31 -3.10
C LEU A 10 -48.75 7.89 -2.48
N LEU A 11 -48.83 8.54 -1.32
CA LEU A 11 -47.65 9.04 -0.60
C LEU A 11 -46.81 7.90 0.05
N LEU A 12 -47.42 6.75 0.32
CA LEU A 12 -46.72 5.56 0.82
C LEU A 12 -46.00 4.77 -0.27
N GLN A 13 -46.19 5.08 -1.54
CA GLN A 13 -45.50 4.50 -2.68
C GLN A 13 -44.40 5.38 -3.26
N LEU A 14 -44.03 6.47 -2.58
CA LEU A 14 -42.76 7.13 -2.92
C LEU A 14 -41.68 6.06 -2.75
N PRO A 15 -40.94 5.72 -3.81
CA PRO A 15 -39.81 4.84 -3.65
C PRO A 15 -38.96 5.44 -2.54
N LEU A 16 -38.68 4.72 -1.48
CA LEU A 16 -37.58 5.07 -0.60
C LEU A 16 -36.41 5.32 -1.56
N LEU A 17 -36.11 6.59 -1.79
CA LEU A 17 -34.91 6.98 -2.50
C LEU A 17 -33.83 6.31 -1.72
N ALA A 18 -33.29 5.22 -2.28
CA ALA A 18 -32.19 4.50 -1.68
C ALA A 18 -31.17 5.57 -1.36
N VAL A 19 -30.92 5.78 -0.06
CA VAL A 19 -29.84 6.66 0.37
C VAL A 19 -28.66 6.23 -0.46
N PRO A 20 -28.04 7.11 -1.26
CA PRO A 20 -26.90 6.73 -2.07
C PRO A 20 -25.95 6.01 -1.12
N LYS A 21 -25.62 4.75 -1.41
CA LYS A 21 -24.55 4.06 -0.69
C LYS A 21 -23.39 5.04 -0.68
N LYS A 22 -22.80 5.29 0.49
CA LYS A 22 -21.64 6.17 0.60
C LYS A 22 -20.74 5.93 -0.61
N VAL A 23 -20.58 6.94 -1.44
CA VAL A 23 -19.82 6.86 -2.70
C VAL A 23 -18.30 6.78 -2.40
N GLY A 24 -17.93 6.68 -1.12
CA GLY A 24 -16.54 6.78 -0.69
C GLY A 24 -16.04 8.24 -0.72
N HIS A 25 -14.80 8.42 -0.42
CA HIS A 25 -14.09 9.69 -0.57
C HIS A 25 -13.44 9.79 -1.96
N PRO A 26 -13.03 10.99 -2.41
CA PRO A 26 -12.21 11.12 -3.61
C PRO A 26 -11.01 10.20 -3.54
N SER A 27 -10.76 9.43 -4.60
CA SER A 27 -9.60 8.55 -4.67
C SER A 27 -8.33 9.38 -4.71
N PHE A 28 -7.40 9.07 -3.81
CA PHE A 28 -6.02 9.52 -3.94
C PHE A 28 -5.30 8.60 -4.94
N LEU A 29 -4.20 9.08 -5.51
CA LEU A 29 -3.33 8.25 -6.36
C LEU A 29 -2.48 7.29 -5.51
N SER A 30 -3.14 6.54 -4.64
CA SER A 30 -2.48 5.63 -3.72
C SER A 30 -1.90 4.41 -4.43
N PRO A 31 -0.67 4.00 -4.09
CA PRO A 31 0.05 2.96 -4.81
C PRO A 31 -0.44 1.57 -4.42
N HIS A 32 -1.11 0.88 -5.31
CA HIS A 32 -1.45 -0.53 -5.10
C HIS A 32 -0.23 -1.43 -5.21
N ALA A 33 0.05 -2.23 -4.16
CA ALA A 33 1.12 -3.23 -4.20
C ALA A 33 0.57 -4.65 -4.45
N ARG A 34 -0.48 -5.05 -3.76
CA ARG A 34 -1.13 -6.35 -3.93
C ARG A 34 -2.63 -6.26 -3.68
N PRO A 35 -3.41 -5.63 -4.57
CA PRO A 35 -4.81 -5.32 -4.33
C PRO A 35 -5.76 -6.51 -4.48
N VAL A 36 -5.28 -7.63 -5.02
CA VAL A 36 -6.05 -8.87 -5.20
C VAL A 36 -5.27 -10.05 -4.63
N LEU A 37 -5.96 -10.91 -3.88
CA LEU A 37 -5.39 -12.10 -3.29
C LEU A 37 -6.38 -13.26 -3.29
N VAL A 38 -5.92 -14.47 -3.62
CA VAL A 38 -6.72 -15.71 -3.61
C VAL A 38 -6.28 -16.56 -2.43
N HIS A 39 -7.23 -16.96 -1.57
CA HIS A 39 -6.99 -17.88 -0.46
C HIS A 39 -8.25 -18.62 -0.06
N GLY A 40 -8.14 -19.92 0.22
CA GLY A 40 -9.23 -20.73 0.77
C GLY A 40 -10.52 -20.74 -0.08
N GLY A 41 -10.42 -20.72 -1.41
CA GLY A 41 -11.57 -20.65 -2.31
C GLY A 41 -12.26 -19.28 -2.34
N ARG A 42 -11.61 -18.23 -1.81
CA ARG A 42 -12.06 -16.84 -1.83
C ARG A 42 -11.09 -15.98 -2.59
N VAL A 43 -11.60 -14.96 -3.27
CA VAL A 43 -10.84 -13.85 -3.84
C VAL A 43 -11.14 -12.62 -3.00
N PHE A 44 -10.10 -12.03 -2.43
CA PHE A 44 -10.17 -10.77 -1.69
C PHE A 44 -9.72 -9.65 -2.61
N VAL A 45 -10.51 -8.59 -2.70
CA VAL A 45 -10.28 -7.46 -3.59
C VAL A 45 -10.37 -6.16 -2.81
N VAL A 46 -9.36 -5.34 -2.93
CA VAL A 46 -9.32 -4.00 -2.35
C VAL A 46 -10.22 -3.06 -3.13
N ASN A 47 -11.09 -2.33 -2.42
CA ASN A 47 -11.87 -1.22 -2.96
C ASN A 47 -11.39 0.09 -2.34
N THR A 48 -10.30 0.62 -2.85
CA THR A 48 -9.62 1.80 -2.28
C THR A 48 -10.54 2.99 -2.04
N PRO A 49 -11.35 3.46 -3.02
CA PRO A 49 -12.21 4.63 -2.79
C PRO A 49 -13.40 4.38 -1.85
N ALA A 50 -13.64 3.13 -1.49
CA ALA A 50 -14.77 2.75 -0.64
C ALA A 50 -14.34 2.28 0.75
N ASP A 51 -13.03 2.22 1.04
CA ASP A 51 -12.45 1.78 2.31
C ASP A 51 -12.89 0.36 2.71
N THR A 52 -13.02 -0.52 1.71
CA THR A 52 -13.54 -1.87 1.92
C THR A 52 -12.72 -2.94 1.20
N ILE A 53 -12.92 -4.18 1.66
CA ILE A 53 -12.47 -5.39 0.97
C ILE A 53 -13.70 -6.17 0.52
N ASP A 54 -13.84 -6.43 -0.78
CA ASP A 54 -14.81 -7.38 -1.28
C ASP A 54 -14.28 -8.81 -1.18
N VAL A 55 -15.13 -9.70 -0.68
CA VAL A 55 -14.87 -11.14 -0.60
C VAL A 55 -15.73 -11.83 -1.64
N ILE A 56 -15.09 -12.45 -2.63
CA ILE A 56 -15.73 -13.11 -3.76
C ILE A 56 -15.54 -14.61 -3.61
N ASP A 57 -16.62 -15.37 -3.76
CA ASP A 57 -16.53 -16.84 -3.89
C ASP A 57 -15.95 -17.19 -5.27
N SER A 58 -14.80 -17.90 -5.28
CA SER A 58 -14.06 -18.18 -6.52
C SER A 58 -14.81 -19.09 -7.49
N ARG A 59 -15.75 -19.94 -6.99
CA ARG A 59 -16.53 -20.86 -7.78
C ARG A 59 -17.76 -20.18 -8.40
N THR A 60 -18.52 -19.43 -7.59
CA THR A 60 -19.76 -18.76 -8.05
C THR A 60 -19.50 -17.39 -8.66
N ARG A 61 -18.31 -16.81 -8.40
CA ARG A 61 -17.91 -15.45 -8.83
C ARG A 61 -18.82 -14.35 -8.26
N GLN A 62 -19.51 -14.64 -7.16
CA GLN A 62 -20.39 -13.69 -6.48
C GLN A 62 -19.68 -13.05 -5.30
N ILE A 63 -19.92 -11.75 -5.08
CA ILE A 63 -19.52 -11.09 -3.83
C ILE A 63 -20.37 -11.66 -2.71
N ILE A 64 -19.75 -12.30 -1.75
CA ILE A 64 -20.43 -12.94 -0.61
C ILE A 64 -20.32 -12.11 0.67
N HIS A 65 -19.37 -11.18 0.73
CA HIS A 65 -19.18 -10.31 1.89
C HIS A 65 -18.42 -9.06 1.50
N ARG A 66 -18.61 -7.98 2.27
CA ARG A 66 -17.81 -6.76 2.20
C ARG A 66 -17.38 -6.38 3.61
N ILE A 67 -16.10 -6.03 3.77
CA ILE A 67 -15.48 -5.75 5.06
C ILE A 67 -15.00 -4.32 5.06
N ASP A 68 -15.48 -3.49 5.98
CA ASP A 68 -14.97 -2.15 6.20
C ASP A 68 -13.59 -2.22 6.85
N VAL A 69 -12.64 -1.43 6.36
CA VAL A 69 -11.25 -1.35 6.82
C VAL A 69 -10.83 0.11 7.04
N GLY A 70 -9.54 0.39 7.18
CA GLY A 70 -9.04 1.77 7.24
C GLY A 70 -9.09 2.48 5.88
N ILE A 71 -8.71 3.76 5.87
CA ILE A 71 -8.81 4.64 4.70
C ILE A 71 -7.75 4.28 3.66
N ASP A 72 -8.17 4.21 2.41
CA ASP A 72 -7.34 3.87 1.24
C ASP A 72 -6.59 2.53 1.39
N PRO A 73 -7.32 1.40 1.47
CA PRO A 73 -6.67 0.09 1.44
C PRO A 73 -5.98 -0.14 0.08
N VAL A 74 -4.73 -0.64 0.09
CA VAL A 74 -3.90 -0.77 -1.13
C VAL A 74 -3.21 -2.12 -1.29
N SER A 75 -3.18 -2.95 -0.25
CA SER A 75 -2.44 -4.22 -0.29
C SER A 75 -2.99 -5.24 0.69
N LEU A 76 -2.86 -6.51 0.32
CA LEU A 76 -3.35 -7.68 1.04
C LEU A 76 -2.22 -8.69 1.29
N ALA A 77 -2.17 -9.27 2.48
CA ALA A 77 -1.30 -10.39 2.78
C ALA A 77 -1.97 -11.38 3.73
N VAL A 78 -1.88 -12.68 3.45
CA VAL A 78 -2.36 -13.74 4.33
C VAL A 78 -1.22 -14.20 5.23
N ARG A 79 -1.49 -14.31 6.55
CA ARG A 79 -0.58 -14.94 7.50
C ARG A 79 -0.32 -16.40 7.09
N PRO A 80 0.90 -16.94 7.26
CA PRO A 80 1.25 -18.27 6.74
C PRO A 80 0.35 -19.42 7.19
N ASP A 81 -0.26 -19.33 8.39
CA ASP A 81 -1.21 -20.33 8.90
C ASP A 81 -2.63 -20.21 8.28
N GLY A 82 -2.86 -19.21 7.42
CA GLY A 82 -4.14 -18.99 6.74
C GLY A 82 -5.26 -18.46 7.61
N ARG A 83 -4.97 -17.95 8.81
CA ARG A 83 -6.02 -17.51 9.75
C ARG A 83 -6.31 -16.02 9.73
N GLU A 84 -5.38 -15.21 9.25
CA GLU A 84 -5.54 -13.76 9.19
C GLU A 84 -5.20 -13.20 7.82
N LEU A 85 -5.98 -12.23 7.38
CA LEU A 85 -5.70 -11.35 6.26
C LEU A 85 -5.35 -9.97 6.80
N TRP A 86 -4.20 -9.46 6.41
CA TRP A 86 -3.74 -8.13 6.75
C TRP A 86 -3.94 -7.20 5.57
N VAL A 87 -4.43 -5.98 5.84
CA VAL A 87 -4.76 -4.97 4.82
C VAL A 87 -4.01 -3.69 5.14
N ALA A 88 -3.14 -3.24 4.25
CA ALA A 88 -2.48 -1.94 4.39
C ALA A 88 -3.46 -0.84 3.99
N ASN A 89 -3.73 0.09 4.90
CA ASN A 89 -4.59 1.26 4.72
C ASN A 89 -3.70 2.49 4.64
N HIS A 90 -3.44 2.93 3.41
CA HIS A 90 -2.39 3.88 3.09
C HIS A 90 -2.58 5.24 3.76
N VAL A 91 -3.77 5.81 3.70
CA VAL A 91 -4.07 7.15 4.22
C VAL A 91 -4.36 7.16 5.72
N SER A 92 -4.82 6.06 6.30
CA SER A 92 -5.08 6.00 7.75
C SER A 92 -3.91 5.44 8.57
N ASP A 93 -2.72 5.31 7.99
CA ASP A 93 -1.48 4.91 8.67
C ASP A 93 -1.63 3.65 9.51
N SER A 94 -2.30 2.65 8.93
CA SER A 94 -2.68 1.45 9.68
C SER A 94 -2.66 0.19 8.85
N VAL A 95 -2.66 -0.95 9.53
CA VAL A 95 -2.95 -2.25 8.91
C VAL A 95 -4.13 -2.87 9.64
N SER A 96 -5.24 -3.09 8.94
CA SER A 96 -6.38 -3.84 9.46
C SER A 96 -6.07 -5.33 9.47
N VAL A 97 -6.40 -6.01 10.58
CA VAL A 97 -6.25 -7.46 10.74
C VAL A 97 -7.63 -8.10 10.69
N ILE A 98 -7.87 -8.91 9.67
CA ILE A 98 -9.15 -9.59 9.44
C ILE A 98 -8.99 -11.06 9.79
N ASP A 99 -9.91 -11.60 10.58
CA ASP A 99 -10.00 -13.04 10.83
C ASP A 99 -10.60 -13.74 9.60
N ILE A 100 -9.82 -14.59 8.95
CA ILE A 100 -10.26 -15.39 7.80
C ILE A 100 -10.34 -16.90 8.11
N ASN A 101 -10.30 -17.28 9.40
CA ASN A 101 -10.51 -18.65 9.81
C ASN A 101 -12.02 -19.01 9.75
N PRO A 102 -12.48 -19.88 8.83
CA PRO A 102 -13.91 -20.16 8.67
C PRO A 102 -14.55 -20.86 9.88
N LYS A 103 -13.75 -21.34 10.83
CA LYS A 103 -14.23 -21.94 12.08
C LYS A 103 -14.35 -20.94 13.23
N SER A 104 -13.96 -19.69 13.01
CA SER A 104 -13.99 -18.64 14.03
C SER A 104 -15.35 -17.95 14.10
N ARG A 105 -15.73 -17.48 15.30
CA ARG A 105 -16.91 -16.64 15.50
C ARG A 105 -16.75 -15.24 14.92
N THR A 106 -15.51 -14.80 14.68
CA THR A 106 -15.16 -13.51 14.13
C THR A 106 -14.79 -13.59 12.63
N TYR A 107 -15.14 -14.70 11.99
CA TYR A 107 -14.86 -14.91 10.55
C TYR A 107 -15.34 -13.74 9.70
N LEU A 108 -14.45 -13.23 8.83
CA LEU A 108 -14.63 -12.07 7.96
C LEU A 108 -14.90 -10.76 8.73
N ARG A 109 -14.34 -10.61 9.92
CA ARG A 109 -14.38 -9.35 10.67
C ARG A 109 -12.99 -8.82 10.93
N VAL A 110 -12.85 -7.51 10.98
CA VAL A 110 -11.65 -6.85 11.52
C VAL A 110 -11.60 -7.14 13.02
N VAL A 111 -10.52 -7.73 13.48
CA VAL A 111 -10.31 -8.14 14.87
C VAL A 111 -9.24 -7.31 15.57
N ASP A 112 -8.41 -6.59 14.80
CA ASP A 112 -7.34 -5.76 15.35
C ASP A 112 -6.83 -4.76 14.30
N THR A 113 -6.02 -3.80 14.76
CA THR A 113 -5.37 -2.81 13.90
C THR A 113 -3.92 -2.61 14.35
N VAL A 114 -2.98 -2.66 13.42
CA VAL A 114 -1.57 -2.33 13.66
C VAL A 114 -1.34 -0.86 13.33
N GLN A 115 -0.76 -0.14 14.27
CA GLN A 115 -0.37 1.27 14.16
C GLN A 115 0.89 1.50 15.03
N ASP A 116 1.64 2.56 14.76
CA ASP A 116 2.71 3.03 15.65
C ASP A 116 2.68 4.55 15.76
N PHE A 117 1.98 5.06 16.77
CA PHE A 117 1.83 6.48 17.01
C PHE A 117 2.68 6.92 18.21
N ASP A 118 3.54 7.92 18.01
CA ASP A 118 4.32 8.55 19.07
C ASP A 118 3.52 9.67 19.73
N LEU A 119 3.03 9.40 20.95
CA LEU A 119 2.25 10.34 21.72
C LEU A 119 3.03 11.62 22.12
N ARG A 120 4.36 11.53 22.25
CA ARG A 120 5.20 12.69 22.60
C ARG A 120 5.42 13.59 21.39
N ALA A 121 5.78 13.00 20.27
CA ALA A 121 5.95 13.72 19.00
C ALA A 121 4.60 14.11 18.37
N LYS A 122 3.48 13.53 18.81
CA LYS A 122 2.14 13.65 18.21
C LYS A 122 2.15 13.34 16.71
N ALA A 123 2.89 12.31 16.33
CA ALA A 123 3.11 11.91 14.94
C ALA A 123 3.07 10.38 14.81
N THR A 124 2.65 9.91 13.64
CA THR A 124 2.79 8.49 13.30
C THR A 124 4.25 8.14 13.03
N ARG A 125 4.62 6.90 13.31
CA ARG A 125 5.85 6.24 12.87
C ARG A 125 5.52 5.06 11.98
N PHE A 126 4.31 5.06 11.43
CA PHE A 126 3.77 4.02 10.57
C PHE A 126 3.08 4.65 9.35
N ASP A 127 3.76 5.64 8.75
CA ASP A 127 3.22 6.53 7.74
C ASP A 127 3.12 5.85 6.37
N GLU A 128 1.96 5.94 5.77
CA GLU A 128 1.64 5.42 4.44
C GLU A 128 2.06 3.95 4.21
N PRO A 129 1.49 2.98 4.96
CA PRO A 129 1.79 1.56 4.75
C PRO A 129 1.29 1.09 3.38
N VAL A 130 2.12 0.28 2.68
CA VAL A 130 1.82 -0.25 1.34
C VAL A 130 1.99 -1.77 1.29
N GLY A 131 3.19 -2.25 1.06
CA GLY A 131 3.45 -3.69 0.94
C GLY A 131 3.47 -4.41 2.28
N ILE A 132 2.93 -5.62 2.35
CA ILE A 132 2.97 -6.49 3.52
C ILE A 132 3.54 -7.85 3.14
N ALA A 133 4.48 -8.36 3.94
CA ALA A 133 5.02 -9.71 3.77
C ALA A 133 5.29 -10.38 5.12
N PHE A 134 4.85 -11.62 5.27
CA PHE A 134 5.11 -12.41 6.48
C PHE A 134 6.41 -13.21 6.35
N ALA A 135 7.27 -13.12 7.37
CA ALA A 135 8.42 -14.01 7.52
C ALA A 135 8.01 -15.32 8.21
N SER A 136 7.06 -15.26 9.13
CA SER A 136 6.48 -16.39 9.85
C SER A 136 5.09 -16.00 10.39
N ASN A 137 4.48 -16.87 11.20
CA ASN A 137 3.26 -16.54 11.93
C ASN A 137 3.45 -15.49 13.04
N GLU A 138 4.70 -15.24 13.42
CA GLU A 138 5.07 -14.33 14.51
C GLU A 138 5.68 -13.03 14.01
N LYS A 139 6.10 -12.95 12.73
CA LYS A 139 6.84 -11.81 12.19
C LYS A 139 6.35 -11.39 10.81
N ALA A 140 6.02 -10.12 10.68
CA ALA A 140 5.67 -9.48 9.43
C ALA A 140 6.55 -8.26 9.15
N TYR A 141 6.62 -7.88 7.87
CA TYR A 141 7.21 -6.64 7.38
C TYR A 141 6.13 -5.81 6.70
N VAL A 142 6.18 -4.50 6.92
CA VAL A 142 5.30 -3.54 6.26
C VAL A 142 6.15 -2.42 5.66
N ALA A 143 6.00 -2.19 4.37
CA ALA A 143 6.65 -1.07 3.69
C ALA A 143 5.93 0.23 4.04
N LEU A 144 6.68 1.24 4.47
CA LEU A 144 6.21 2.58 4.81
C LEU A 144 6.72 3.55 3.75
N SER A 145 5.85 3.96 2.82
CA SER A 145 6.26 4.67 1.61
C SER A 145 6.81 6.06 1.92
N SER A 146 6.12 6.83 2.74
CA SER A 146 6.52 8.19 3.12
C SER A 146 7.79 8.24 3.96
N GLU A 147 8.02 7.22 4.81
CA GLU A 147 9.20 7.17 5.68
C GLU A 147 10.45 6.55 5.06
N ASN A 148 10.34 5.95 3.87
CA ASN A 148 11.42 5.18 3.24
C ASN A 148 11.99 4.08 4.15
N LYS A 149 11.09 3.38 4.84
CA LYS A 149 11.43 2.36 5.83
C LYS A 149 10.59 1.10 5.64
N ILE A 150 11.05 0.03 6.27
CA ILE A 150 10.27 -1.20 6.41
C ILE A 150 10.05 -1.44 7.91
N ALA A 151 8.81 -1.40 8.36
CA ALA A 151 8.47 -1.74 9.74
C ALA A 151 8.56 -3.26 9.94
N ILE A 152 9.16 -3.67 11.05
CA ILE A 152 9.16 -5.05 11.53
C ILE A 152 8.09 -5.16 12.60
N VAL A 153 7.05 -5.94 12.33
CA VAL A 153 5.89 -6.09 13.20
C VAL A 153 5.93 -7.45 13.89
N ASP A 154 5.74 -7.43 15.21
CA ASP A 154 5.42 -8.61 15.98
C ASP A 154 3.93 -8.94 15.76
N VAL A 155 3.68 -10.07 15.12
CA VAL A 155 2.32 -10.47 14.72
C VAL A 155 1.42 -10.74 15.93
N ARG A 156 1.96 -11.29 16.99
CA ARG A 156 1.17 -11.63 18.21
C ARG A 156 0.74 -10.40 18.99
N SER A 157 1.67 -9.46 19.20
CA SER A 157 1.39 -8.24 20.00
C SER A 157 0.88 -7.07 19.15
N ARG A 158 0.86 -7.18 17.83
CA ARG A 158 0.48 -6.11 16.87
C ARG A 158 1.35 -4.86 16.97
N LYS A 159 2.58 -4.99 17.46
CA LYS A 159 3.48 -3.85 17.70
C LYS A 159 4.63 -3.82 16.73
N VAL A 160 4.96 -2.62 16.28
CA VAL A 160 6.21 -2.37 15.55
C VAL A 160 7.37 -2.52 16.53
N ARG A 161 8.33 -3.38 16.21
CA ARG A 161 9.53 -3.61 17.02
C ARG A 161 10.66 -2.67 16.64
N ARG A 162 10.86 -2.45 15.37
CA ARG A 162 11.89 -1.57 14.80
C ARG A 162 11.65 -1.37 13.31
N HIS A 163 12.47 -0.53 12.69
CA HIS A 163 12.44 -0.27 11.26
C HIS A 163 13.77 -0.68 10.59
N LEU A 164 13.68 -1.10 9.32
CA LEU A 164 14.82 -1.22 8.42
C LEU A 164 14.86 0.03 7.56
N ASN A 165 16.01 0.68 7.50
CA ASN A 165 16.19 1.85 6.64
C ASN A 165 16.59 1.42 5.23
N ILE A 166 16.04 2.09 4.24
CA ILE A 166 16.48 2.01 2.85
C ILE A 166 16.88 3.42 2.38
N THR A 167 17.69 3.48 1.33
CA THR A 167 18.19 4.76 0.79
C THR A 167 17.52 5.13 -0.54
N ALA A 168 16.45 4.45 -0.88
CA ALA A 168 15.59 4.73 -2.02
C ALA A 168 14.23 5.23 -1.53
N GLN A 169 13.39 5.74 -2.43
CA GLN A 169 12.13 6.36 -2.05
C GLN A 169 10.95 5.45 -2.34
N ASP A 170 9.94 5.57 -1.50
CA ASP A 170 8.62 4.99 -1.69
C ASP A 170 8.67 3.46 -1.85
N PRO A 171 9.10 2.70 -0.82
CA PRO A 171 9.06 1.24 -0.86
C PRO A 171 7.61 0.76 -0.95
N ARG A 172 7.31 -0.07 -1.96
CA ARG A 172 5.95 -0.53 -2.25
C ARG A 172 5.83 -2.04 -2.25
N ALA A 173 6.49 -2.70 -3.17
CA ALA A 173 6.39 -4.15 -3.29
C ALA A 173 7.46 -4.84 -2.45
N ILE A 174 7.00 -5.72 -1.56
CA ILE A 174 7.86 -6.55 -0.73
C ILE A 174 7.40 -8.00 -0.76
N VAL A 175 8.34 -8.93 -0.76
CA VAL A 175 8.09 -10.38 -0.76
C VAL A 175 9.07 -11.07 0.16
N VAL A 176 8.59 -12.02 0.94
CA VAL A 176 9.45 -12.94 1.70
C VAL A 176 9.50 -14.30 1.01
N ARG A 177 10.70 -14.79 0.76
CA ARG A 177 10.93 -16.11 0.19
C ARG A 177 12.25 -16.72 0.69
N LYS A 178 12.22 -18.00 1.09
CA LYS A 178 13.42 -18.77 1.51
C LYS A 178 14.29 -17.99 2.52
N GLY A 179 13.68 -17.43 3.57
CA GLY A 179 14.38 -16.69 4.63
C GLY A 179 14.94 -15.34 4.22
N LYS A 180 14.51 -14.79 3.10
CA LYS A 180 14.92 -13.48 2.60
C LYS A 180 13.72 -12.58 2.37
N LEU A 181 13.84 -11.31 2.75
CA LEU A 181 12.92 -10.24 2.41
C LEU A 181 13.49 -9.49 1.21
N TYR A 182 12.73 -9.41 0.15
CA TYR A 182 13.00 -8.63 -1.05
C TYR A 182 12.14 -7.37 -1.02
N VAL A 183 12.75 -6.23 -1.25
CA VAL A 183 12.09 -4.91 -1.23
C VAL A 183 12.48 -4.17 -2.49
N ILE A 184 11.49 -3.70 -3.24
CA ILE A 184 11.71 -2.71 -4.30
C ILE A 184 11.07 -1.38 -3.91
N PRO A 185 11.80 -0.27 -4.01
CA PRO A 185 11.22 1.07 -3.96
C PRO A 185 10.49 1.37 -5.27
N PHE A 186 9.56 2.29 -5.24
CA PHE A 186 8.98 2.81 -6.48
C PHE A 186 9.98 3.69 -7.21
N GLU A 187 10.63 4.60 -6.49
CA GLU A 187 11.72 5.41 -7.00
C GLU A 187 13.03 4.96 -6.39
N SER A 188 13.88 4.39 -7.20
CA SER A 188 15.20 3.95 -6.77
C SER A 188 16.24 5.07 -6.74
N ASN A 189 15.85 6.28 -7.06
CA ASN A 189 16.75 7.43 -7.23
C ASN A 189 17.91 7.18 -8.19
N ASN A 190 17.76 6.37 -9.14
CA ASN A 190 18.72 5.80 -10.10
C ASN A 190 19.75 6.76 -10.66
N LYS A 191 20.44 7.54 -9.82
CA LYS A 191 21.34 8.60 -10.27
C LYS A 191 20.62 9.53 -11.26
N THR A 192 19.31 9.72 -11.06
CA THR A 192 18.44 10.35 -12.05
C THR A 192 18.53 11.86 -11.94
N GLN A 193 18.85 12.49 -13.05
CA GLN A 193 18.74 13.91 -13.27
C GLN A 193 17.70 14.17 -14.34
N LEU A 194 16.98 15.25 -14.21
CA LEU A 194 16.08 15.76 -15.24
C LEU A 194 16.80 16.80 -16.10
N SER A 195 16.43 16.89 -17.37
CA SER A 195 16.91 17.92 -18.29
C SER A 195 15.74 18.47 -19.09
N GLY A 196 15.74 19.79 -19.30
CA GLY A 196 14.81 20.45 -20.23
C GLY A 196 15.16 20.26 -21.71
N GLY A 197 16.14 19.43 -22.04
CA GLY A 197 16.55 19.15 -23.41
C GLY A 197 17.45 20.22 -24.04
N TYR A 198 17.84 21.27 -23.32
CA TYR A 198 18.75 22.29 -23.85
C TYR A 198 20.20 22.05 -23.40
N LYS A 199 21.12 22.60 -24.20
CA LYS A 199 22.56 22.46 -23.99
C LYS A 199 23.22 23.82 -23.83
N ILE A 200 24.26 23.89 -22.97
CA ILE A 200 25.19 25.00 -22.87
C ILE A 200 26.57 24.44 -23.17
N ASP A 201 27.29 25.08 -24.10
CA ASP A 201 28.61 24.63 -24.57
C ASP A 201 28.64 23.16 -24.98
N GLY A 202 27.58 22.72 -25.66
CA GLY A 202 27.42 21.33 -26.13
C GLY A 202 27.08 20.30 -25.05
N LYS A 203 27.06 20.69 -23.77
CA LYS A 203 26.73 19.82 -22.64
C LYS A 203 25.27 19.95 -22.27
N LEU A 204 24.58 18.83 -22.06
CA LEU A 204 23.20 18.81 -21.58
C LEU A 204 23.11 19.42 -20.19
N VAL A 205 22.26 20.43 -20.02
CA VAL A 205 21.99 21.02 -18.69
C VAL A 205 21.04 20.10 -17.93
N THR A 206 21.46 19.71 -16.74
CA THR A 206 20.70 18.80 -15.87
C THR A 206 20.54 19.38 -14.47
N PHE A 207 19.48 18.96 -13.79
CA PHE A 207 19.20 19.32 -12.40
C PHE A 207 18.67 18.10 -11.64
N ASN A 208 18.89 18.12 -10.31
CA ASN A 208 18.39 17.07 -9.44
C ASN A 208 16.87 17.21 -9.30
N ALA A 209 16.14 16.17 -9.67
CA ALA A 209 14.66 16.17 -9.66
C ALA A 209 14.11 16.39 -8.24
N HIS A 210 14.70 15.75 -7.23
CA HIS A 210 14.28 15.87 -5.83
C HIS A 210 14.51 17.29 -5.30
N GLU A 211 15.70 17.86 -5.47
CA GLU A 211 16.01 19.23 -5.04
C GLU A 211 15.11 20.24 -5.74
N HIS A 212 14.88 20.06 -7.04
CA HIS A 212 13.98 20.91 -7.81
C HIS A 212 12.54 20.83 -7.30
N SER A 213 12.05 19.63 -7.01
CA SER A 213 10.71 19.42 -6.47
C SER A 213 10.52 20.12 -5.12
N ILE A 214 11.48 19.97 -4.20
CA ILE A 214 11.46 20.66 -2.89
C ILE A 214 11.46 22.18 -3.07
N ALA A 215 12.33 22.72 -3.91
CA ALA A 215 12.44 24.16 -4.15
C ALA A 215 11.16 24.76 -4.78
N ASN A 216 10.33 23.95 -5.41
CA ASN A 216 9.11 24.35 -6.08
C ASN A 216 7.83 23.79 -5.41
N ASN A 217 7.85 23.56 -4.09
CA ASN A 217 6.71 23.06 -3.32
C ASN A 217 6.13 21.76 -3.89
N ASN A 218 6.98 20.82 -4.26
CA ASN A 218 6.63 19.55 -4.88
C ASN A 218 5.91 19.67 -6.24
N VAL A 219 6.05 20.80 -6.90
CA VAL A 219 5.54 20.99 -8.27
C VAL A 219 6.68 20.82 -9.26
N LEU A 220 6.63 19.79 -10.05
CA LEU A 220 7.53 19.57 -11.18
C LEU A 220 6.88 20.08 -12.48
N SER A 221 7.03 21.36 -12.76
CA SER A 221 6.56 21.96 -14.03
C SER A 221 7.74 22.44 -14.83
N LEU A 222 8.05 21.75 -15.93
CA LEU A 222 9.21 22.05 -16.77
C LEU A 222 8.81 22.73 -18.08
N GLY A 223 7.53 22.93 -18.35
CA GLY A 223 7.01 23.67 -19.47
C GLY A 223 7.29 23.09 -20.87
N HIS A 224 8.11 22.05 -20.96
CA HIS A 224 8.52 21.40 -22.22
C HIS A 224 9.06 19.99 -21.99
N LYS A 225 9.47 19.32 -23.04
CA LYS A 225 10.00 17.96 -22.99
C LYS A 225 11.14 17.81 -22.00
N THR A 226 11.04 16.80 -21.14
CA THR A 226 12.02 16.48 -20.09
C THR A 226 12.68 15.15 -20.38
N ASP A 227 14.01 15.15 -20.34
CA ASP A 227 14.81 13.94 -20.44
C ASP A 227 15.27 13.50 -19.05
N ILE A 228 15.30 12.20 -18.81
CA ILE A 228 15.83 11.58 -17.60
C ILE A 228 17.28 11.15 -17.88
N VAL A 229 18.22 11.66 -17.09
CA VAL A 229 19.64 11.31 -17.18
C VAL A 229 20.18 10.83 -15.84
N LYS A 230 21.12 9.89 -15.86
CA LYS A 230 21.73 9.36 -14.64
C LYS A 230 22.66 10.38 -13.97
N HIS A 231 22.65 10.37 -12.65
CA HIS A 231 23.49 11.23 -11.82
C HIS A 231 24.47 10.42 -10.97
N PRO A 232 25.80 10.70 -11.01
CA PRO A 232 26.81 9.84 -10.40
C PRO A 232 26.78 9.83 -8.84
N ARG A 233 26.17 10.84 -8.22
CA ARG A 233 26.14 10.97 -6.73
C ARG A 233 24.91 10.39 -6.08
N VAL A 234 23.87 10.03 -6.84
CA VAL A 234 22.64 9.47 -6.30
C VAL A 234 22.75 7.94 -6.36
N PRO A 235 22.59 7.23 -5.23
CA PRO A 235 22.69 5.78 -5.21
C PRO A 235 21.66 5.13 -6.13
N ASP A 236 22.13 4.20 -6.95
CA ASP A 236 21.29 3.33 -7.76
C ASP A 236 21.07 2.04 -6.98
N ARG A 237 19.91 1.91 -6.33
CA ARG A 237 19.56 0.76 -5.49
C ARG A 237 18.11 0.36 -5.72
N ASP A 238 17.89 -0.49 -6.68
CA ASP A 238 16.57 -0.89 -7.18
C ASP A 238 15.96 -2.04 -6.40
N LEU A 239 16.79 -2.89 -5.81
CA LEU A 239 16.34 -4.01 -5.01
C LEU A 239 17.20 -4.14 -3.75
N TYR A 240 16.53 -4.29 -2.62
CA TYR A 240 17.16 -4.61 -1.33
C TYR A 240 16.79 -6.03 -0.93
N VAL A 241 17.78 -6.78 -0.46
CA VAL A 241 17.60 -8.13 0.06
C VAL A 241 18.07 -8.18 1.51
N PHE A 242 17.15 -8.48 2.42
CA PHE A 242 17.45 -8.63 3.85
C PHE A 242 17.29 -10.11 4.25
N ASP A 243 18.12 -10.55 5.20
CA ASP A 243 17.95 -11.83 5.88
C ASP A 243 16.82 -11.73 6.91
N THR A 244 15.80 -12.61 6.84
CA THR A 244 14.63 -12.49 7.73
C THR A 244 14.91 -12.97 9.16
N LYS A 245 15.99 -13.68 9.42
CA LYS A 245 16.37 -14.14 10.77
C LYS A 245 17.09 -13.04 11.54
N THR A 246 18.02 -12.34 10.87
CA THR A 246 18.86 -11.31 11.48
C THR A 246 18.39 -9.89 11.20
N ASP A 247 17.51 -9.70 10.21
CA ASP A 247 17.05 -8.42 9.67
C ASP A 247 18.21 -7.54 9.14
N ARG A 248 19.30 -8.14 8.72
CA ARG A 248 20.45 -7.45 8.13
C ARG A 248 20.31 -7.39 6.62
N LEU A 249 20.71 -6.25 6.05
CA LEU A 249 20.86 -6.11 4.61
C LEU A 249 21.96 -7.05 4.12
N ILE A 250 21.62 -7.91 3.15
CA ILE A 250 22.54 -8.88 2.55
C ILE A 250 23.10 -8.34 1.23
N LYS A 251 22.21 -7.74 0.42
CA LYS A 251 22.52 -7.33 -0.95
C LYS A 251 21.63 -6.20 -1.41
N THR A 252 22.19 -5.35 -2.26
CA THR A 252 21.44 -4.43 -3.13
C THR A 252 21.73 -4.78 -4.59
N VAL A 253 20.76 -4.56 -5.46
CA VAL A 253 20.91 -4.70 -6.91
C VAL A 253 20.61 -3.35 -7.54
N SER A 254 21.38 -2.98 -8.52
CA SER A 254 21.30 -1.71 -9.25
C SER A 254 20.95 -1.94 -10.71
N THR A 255 20.57 -0.88 -11.41
CA THR A 255 20.42 -0.84 -12.88
C THR A 255 19.31 -1.76 -13.38
N LEU A 256 18.23 -1.94 -12.58
CA LEU A 256 17.04 -2.68 -12.99
C LEU A 256 16.00 -1.77 -13.66
N GLY A 257 15.80 -0.57 -13.14
CA GLY A 257 14.82 0.37 -13.68
C GLY A 257 14.75 1.67 -12.87
N THR A 258 14.00 2.63 -13.37
CA THR A 258 13.79 3.93 -12.70
C THR A 258 12.55 3.92 -11.81
N LEU A 259 11.47 3.30 -12.29
CA LEU A 259 10.21 3.16 -11.58
C LEU A 259 9.85 1.67 -11.51
N LEU A 260 9.78 1.12 -10.31
CA LEU A 260 9.56 -0.30 -10.09
C LEU A 260 8.19 -0.53 -9.43
N TYR A 261 7.28 -1.19 -10.15
CA TYR A 261 5.89 -1.38 -9.70
C TYR A 261 5.64 -2.69 -8.97
N GLY A 262 6.33 -3.74 -9.33
CA GLY A 262 6.01 -5.07 -8.82
C GLY A 262 7.20 -6.00 -8.71
N LEU A 263 7.07 -6.99 -7.84
CA LEU A 263 8.09 -7.99 -7.54
C LEU A 263 7.45 -9.37 -7.45
N ALA A 264 8.01 -10.33 -8.16
CA ALA A 264 7.69 -11.75 -8.01
C ALA A 264 8.98 -12.54 -7.77
N VAL A 265 8.90 -13.57 -6.93
CA VAL A 265 10.03 -14.46 -6.65
C VAL A 265 9.59 -15.89 -6.91
N ASP A 266 10.36 -16.60 -7.72
CA ASP A 266 10.10 -18.00 -8.07
C ASP A 266 10.20 -18.96 -6.87
N SER A 267 9.58 -20.13 -7.02
CA SER A 267 9.42 -21.17 -5.97
C SER A 267 10.73 -21.85 -5.55
#